data_2d5e2dae02b1a75c0cbf39ccd46a54b5
#
_entry.id   2d5e2dae02b1a75c0cbf39ccd46a54b5
#
_cell.length_a   1.000
_cell.length_b   1.000
_cell.length_c   1.000
_cell.angle_alpha   90.00
_cell.angle_beta   90.00
_cell.angle_gamma   90.00
#
_symmetry.space_group_name_H-M   'P 1'
#
loop_
_entity.id
_entity.type
_entity.pdbx_description
1 polymer ?
#
loop_
_entity_poly.entity_id
_entity_poly.type
_entity_poly.pdbx_seq_one_letter_code
_entity_poly.pdbx_strand_id
1 'polypeptide(L)'
;MSASVQRDGQCLRLAGDLDFASAGALREQLTALIAGCAGQALTLDLSAVSRSNSVGLSLLLCAARSADEHKVDLRAAGLPSGMLSMARVCGLDNWLQQLSVEPLDLKETPHATP
;
A
#
# COMPACT_ATOMS: atom_id res chain seq x y z
N MET A 1 14.53 -0.45 -12.59
CA MET A 1 14.12 0.85 -12.15
C MET A 1 13.85 0.85 -10.71
N SER A 2 14.36 1.82 -10.02
CA SER A 2 14.09 1.89 -8.59
C SER A 2 12.71 2.48 -8.34
N ALA A 3 12.16 2.16 -7.20
CA ALA A 3 10.88 2.69 -6.79
C ALA A 3 11.05 4.08 -6.19
N SER A 4 9.97 4.85 -6.20
CA SER A 4 9.97 6.19 -5.64
C SER A 4 8.63 6.47 -5.00
N VAL A 5 8.60 7.47 -4.11
CA VAL A 5 7.38 7.97 -3.52
C VAL A 5 7.37 9.48 -3.66
N GLN A 6 6.23 10.03 -4.06
CA GLN A 6 6.07 11.47 -4.22
C GLN A 6 4.78 11.90 -3.56
N ARG A 7 4.80 13.08 -2.96
CA ARG A 7 3.61 13.63 -2.35
C ARG A 7 2.97 14.66 -3.27
N ASP A 8 1.66 14.56 -3.43
CA ASP A 8 0.88 15.51 -4.22
C ASP A 8 -0.36 15.83 -3.40
N GLY A 9 -0.35 16.92 -2.67
CA GLY A 9 -1.45 17.27 -1.77
C GLY A 9 -1.59 16.24 -0.68
N GLN A 10 -2.74 15.60 -0.62
CA GLN A 10 -3.00 14.54 0.36
C GLN A 10 -2.88 13.16 -0.25
N CYS A 11 -2.11 13.05 -1.31
CA CYS A 11 -1.87 11.77 -1.98
C CYS A 11 -0.38 11.48 -1.99
N LEU A 12 -0.01 10.27 -1.59
CA LEU A 12 1.35 9.78 -1.73
C LEU A 12 1.35 8.75 -2.85
N ARG A 13 2.11 9.01 -3.89
CA ARG A 13 2.16 8.11 -5.04
C ARG A 13 3.43 7.29 -5.01
N LEU A 14 3.26 5.98 -4.95
CA LEU A 14 4.36 5.05 -5.10
C LEU A 14 4.45 4.65 -6.56
N ALA A 15 5.66 4.50 -7.07
CA ALA A 15 5.88 4.13 -8.46
C ALA A 15 7.09 3.22 -8.58
N GLY A 16 7.12 2.41 -9.61
CA GLY A 16 8.25 1.54 -9.93
C GLY A 16 8.13 0.16 -9.31
N ASP A 17 9.26 -0.53 -9.23
CA ASP A 17 9.32 -1.88 -8.70
C ASP A 17 9.57 -1.84 -7.20
N LEU A 18 8.68 -2.45 -6.44
CA LEU A 18 8.84 -2.55 -4.98
C LEU A 18 9.62 -3.83 -4.69
N ASP A 19 10.91 -3.68 -4.46
CA ASP A 19 11.79 -4.82 -4.24
C ASP A 19 12.63 -4.62 -2.99
N PHE A 20 13.45 -5.61 -2.65
CA PHE A 20 14.25 -5.55 -1.44
C PHE A 20 15.29 -4.42 -1.49
N ALA A 21 15.79 -4.11 -2.67
CA ALA A 21 16.83 -3.10 -2.80
C ALA A 21 16.32 -1.71 -2.44
N SER A 22 15.05 -1.43 -2.72
CA SER A 22 14.47 -0.11 -2.47
C SER A 22 13.65 -0.04 -1.19
N ALA A 23 13.36 -1.18 -0.58
CA ALA A 23 12.39 -1.25 0.53
C ALA A 23 12.76 -0.38 1.72
N GLY A 24 14.03 -0.41 2.13
CA GLY A 24 14.45 0.35 3.31
C GLY A 24 14.30 1.85 3.12
N ALA A 25 14.78 2.36 1.98
CA ALA A 25 14.68 3.79 1.69
C ALA A 25 13.23 4.22 1.54
N LEU A 26 12.42 3.41 0.86
CA LEU A 26 11.01 3.73 0.69
C LEU A 26 10.28 3.75 2.02
N ARG A 27 10.58 2.79 2.89
CA ARG A 27 9.94 2.75 4.21
C ARG A 27 10.23 4.02 4.98
N GLU A 28 11.49 4.48 4.96
CA GLU A 28 11.86 5.70 5.67
C GLU A 28 11.15 6.91 5.09
N GLN A 29 11.08 7.01 3.77
CA GLN A 29 10.42 8.12 3.12
C GLN A 29 8.91 8.12 3.41
N LEU A 30 8.30 6.95 3.33
CA LEU A 30 6.87 6.83 3.60
C LEU A 30 6.53 7.20 5.03
N THR A 31 7.27 6.67 5.99
CA THR A 31 6.96 6.93 7.40
C THR A 31 7.20 8.40 7.74
N ALA A 32 8.21 9.03 7.14
CA ALA A 32 8.46 10.45 7.37
C ALA A 32 7.33 11.31 6.80
N LEU A 33 6.87 10.98 5.59
CA LEU A 33 5.78 11.72 4.97
C LEU A 33 4.47 11.55 5.74
N ILE A 34 4.20 10.35 6.22
CA ILE A 34 3.00 10.07 7.01
C ILE A 34 3.05 10.83 8.32
N ALA A 35 4.21 10.84 8.98
CA ALA A 35 4.37 11.56 10.23
C ALA A 35 4.13 13.06 10.05
N GLY A 36 4.47 13.59 8.88
CA GLY A 36 4.24 15.00 8.57
C GLY A 36 2.77 15.33 8.32
N CYS A 37 1.90 14.33 8.21
CA CYS A 37 0.48 14.53 7.98
C CYS A 37 -0.37 14.17 9.20
N ALA A 38 0.20 14.23 10.40
CA ALA A 38 -0.50 13.82 11.62
C ALA A 38 -1.86 14.51 11.74
N GLY A 39 -2.89 13.72 12.03
CA GLY A 39 -4.24 14.22 12.18
C GLY A 39 -4.97 14.49 10.88
N GLN A 40 -4.38 14.17 9.73
CA GLN A 40 -4.98 14.42 8.43
C GLN A 40 -5.34 13.12 7.72
N ALA A 41 -6.14 13.24 6.67
CA ALA A 41 -6.42 12.10 5.78
C ALA A 41 -5.38 12.05 4.68
N LEU A 42 -5.00 10.86 4.28
CA LEU A 42 -3.96 10.67 3.28
C LEU A 42 -4.28 9.44 2.44
N THR A 43 -4.11 9.54 1.13
CA THR A 43 -4.32 8.41 0.23
C THR A 43 -2.99 7.94 -0.32
N LEU A 44 -2.74 6.66 -0.23
CA LEU A 44 -1.55 6.04 -0.80
C LEU A 44 -1.93 5.43 -2.14
N ASP A 45 -1.42 5.99 -3.21
CA ASP A 45 -1.75 5.56 -4.58
C ASP A 45 -0.67 4.62 -5.09
N LEU A 46 -1.06 3.40 -5.38
CA LEU A 46 -0.16 2.35 -5.85
C LEU A 46 -0.35 2.04 -7.32
N SER A 47 -1.14 2.84 -8.03
CA SER A 47 -1.45 2.54 -9.43
C SER A 47 -0.23 2.61 -10.36
N ALA A 48 0.82 3.29 -9.96
CA ALA A 48 2.05 3.39 -10.75
C ALA A 48 3.11 2.37 -10.35
N VAL A 49 2.77 1.44 -9.47
CA VAL A 49 3.69 0.36 -9.07
C VAL A 49 3.75 -0.66 -10.19
N SER A 50 4.95 -0.93 -10.69
CA SER A 50 5.14 -1.86 -11.81
C SER A 50 5.16 -3.31 -11.35
N ARG A 51 5.74 -3.56 -10.19
CA ARG A 51 5.84 -4.89 -9.63
C ARG A 51 5.64 -4.83 -8.16
N SER A 52 4.95 -5.80 -7.62
CA SER A 52 4.73 -5.89 -6.18
C SER A 52 4.74 -7.35 -5.77
N ASN A 53 5.38 -7.62 -4.64
CA ASN A 53 5.41 -8.95 -4.05
C ASN A 53 5.23 -8.76 -2.54
N SER A 54 5.78 -9.67 -1.74
CA SER A 54 5.67 -9.56 -0.29
C SER A 54 6.29 -8.29 0.26
N VAL A 55 7.31 -7.74 -0.43
CA VAL A 55 7.92 -6.48 0.00
C VAL A 55 6.90 -5.34 -0.10
N GLY A 56 6.12 -5.31 -1.17
CA GLY A 56 5.07 -4.29 -1.31
C GLY A 56 4.05 -4.35 -0.20
N LEU A 57 3.62 -5.55 0.15
CA LEU A 57 2.67 -5.72 1.23
C LEU A 57 3.28 -5.31 2.57
N SER A 58 4.55 -5.62 2.80
CA SER A 58 5.25 -5.22 4.00
C SER A 58 5.34 -3.70 4.12
N LEU A 59 5.62 -3.02 3.01
CA LEU A 59 5.66 -1.56 3.00
C LEU A 59 4.30 -0.98 3.34
N LEU A 60 3.24 -1.56 2.82
CA LEU A 60 1.89 -1.10 3.11
C LEU A 60 1.55 -1.30 4.59
N LEU A 61 1.97 -2.41 5.17
CA LEU A 61 1.77 -2.66 6.60
C LEU A 61 2.54 -1.64 7.44
N CYS A 62 3.77 -1.32 7.05
CA CYS A 62 4.56 -0.32 7.76
C CYS A 62 3.91 1.06 7.66
N ALA A 63 3.39 1.40 6.48
CA ALA A 63 2.69 2.68 6.29
C ALA A 63 1.44 2.75 7.16
N ALA A 64 0.68 1.68 7.22
CA ALA A 64 -0.54 1.63 8.04
C ALA A 64 -0.22 1.77 9.53
N ARG A 65 0.85 1.13 9.97
CA ARG A 65 1.28 1.24 11.36
C ARG A 65 1.70 2.66 11.69
N SER A 66 2.48 3.29 10.82
CA SER A 66 2.90 4.67 11.02
C SER A 66 1.71 5.61 11.06
N ALA A 67 0.74 5.38 10.17
CA ALA A 67 -0.47 6.19 10.13
C ALA A 67 -1.25 6.08 11.45
N ASP A 68 -1.35 4.87 11.98
CA ASP A 68 -2.04 4.65 13.23
C ASP A 68 -1.32 5.39 14.38
N GLU A 69 0.00 5.33 14.41
CA GLU A 69 0.79 6.00 15.44
C GLU A 69 0.63 7.52 15.39
N HIS A 70 0.49 8.09 14.21
CA HIS A 70 0.42 9.54 14.03
C HIS A 70 -1.01 10.03 13.80
N LYS A 71 -1.98 9.16 13.94
CA LYS A 71 -3.40 9.51 13.77
C LYS A 71 -3.70 10.05 12.40
N VAL A 72 -3.14 9.41 11.39
CA VAL A 72 -3.39 9.71 9.99
C VAL A 72 -4.46 8.73 9.51
N ASP A 73 -5.50 9.26 8.84
CA ASP A 73 -6.51 8.41 8.23
C ASP A 73 -5.99 8.00 6.87
N LEU A 74 -5.28 6.88 6.83
CA LEU A 74 -4.63 6.39 5.62
C LEU A 74 -5.55 5.46 4.86
N ARG A 75 -5.66 5.70 3.56
CA ARG A 75 -6.38 4.82 2.64
C ARG A 75 -5.46 4.47 1.49
N ALA A 76 -5.72 3.36 0.85
CA ALA A 76 -4.92 2.90 -0.27
C ALA A 76 -5.79 2.81 -1.53
N ALA A 77 -5.20 3.14 -2.67
CA ALA A 77 -5.88 3.09 -3.95
C ALA A 77 -4.97 2.45 -4.98
N GLY A 78 -5.54 1.86 -6.01
CA GLY A 78 -4.77 1.30 -7.13
C GLY A 78 -3.93 0.10 -6.74
N LEU A 79 -4.45 -0.75 -5.86
CA LEU A 79 -3.68 -1.88 -5.35
C LEU A 79 -3.36 -2.88 -6.46
N PRO A 80 -2.08 -3.26 -6.64
CA PRO A 80 -1.71 -4.24 -7.68
C PRO A 80 -2.28 -5.62 -7.38
N SER A 81 -2.60 -6.37 -8.43
CA SER A 81 -3.17 -7.70 -8.26
C SER A 81 -2.25 -8.65 -7.51
N GLY A 82 -0.94 -8.52 -7.70
CA GLY A 82 0.02 -9.34 -6.97
C GLY A 82 -0.06 -9.11 -5.47
N MET A 83 -0.29 -7.87 -5.06
CA MET A 83 -0.45 -7.54 -3.65
C MET A 83 -1.74 -8.13 -3.09
N LEU A 84 -2.82 -8.09 -3.87
CA LEU A 84 -4.09 -8.69 -3.46
C LEU A 84 -3.95 -10.19 -3.25
N SER A 85 -3.27 -10.86 -4.17
CA SER A 85 -3.04 -12.30 -4.08
C SER A 85 -2.22 -12.63 -2.83
N MET A 86 -1.17 -11.88 -2.57
CA MET A 86 -0.33 -12.10 -1.40
C MET A 86 -1.09 -11.87 -0.11
N ALA A 87 -1.94 -10.84 -0.07
CA ALA A 87 -2.75 -10.56 1.11
C ALA A 87 -3.69 -11.71 1.42
N ARG A 88 -4.28 -12.32 0.39
CA ARG A 88 -5.15 -13.48 0.59
C ARG A 88 -4.40 -14.65 1.18
N VAL A 89 -3.21 -14.93 0.65
CA VAL A 89 -2.38 -16.04 1.15
C VAL A 89 -2.01 -15.80 2.62
N CYS A 90 -1.75 -14.56 2.99
CA CYS A 90 -1.37 -14.21 4.35
C CYS A 90 -2.55 -13.99 5.29
N GLY A 91 -3.77 -14.13 4.81
CA GLY A 91 -4.95 -13.89 5.65
C GLY A 91 -5.22 -12.45 5.95
N LEU A 92 -4.72 -11.53 5.13
CA LEU A 92 -4.85 -10.09 5.32
C LEU A 92 -5.86 -9.44 4.39
N ASP A 93 -6.66 -10.25 3.69
CA ASP A 93 -7.59 -9.72 2.70
C ASP A 93 -8.65 -8.81 3.33
N ASN A 94 -9.17 -9.15 4.51
CA ASN A 94 -10.15 -8.28 5.17
C ASN A 94 -9.52 -6.95 5.58
N TRP A 95 -8.30 -6.99 6.09
CA TRP A 95 -7.58 -5.79 6.47
C TRP A 95 -7.35 -4.90 5.25
N LEU A 96 -6.96 -5.50 4.14
CA LEU A 96 -6.67 -4.75 2.92
C LEU A 96 -7.95 -4.13 2.37
N GLN A 97 -9.07 -4.86 2.46
CA GLN A 97 -10.36 -4.34 2.02
C GLN A 97 -10.76 -3.09 2.82
N GLN A 98 -10.50 -3.08 4.11
CA GLN A 98 -10.83 -1.94 4.94
C GLN A 98 -9.93 -0.74 4.64
N LEU A 99 -8.68 -0.99 4.25
CA LEU A 99 -7.76 0.08 3.93
C LEU A 99 -8.05 0.69 2.55
N SER A 100 -8.56 -0.10 1.62
CA SER A 100 -8.77 0.35 0.24
C SER A 100 -9.91 1.36 0.14
N VAL A 101 -9.73 2.39 -0.71
CA VAL A 101 -10.81 3.35 -0.96
C VAL A 101 -11.86 2.77 -1.90
N GLU A 102 -11.53 1.70 -2.62
CA GLU A 102 -12.46 1.08 -3.56
C GLU A 102 -12.71 -0.35 -3.16
N PRO A 103 -13.86 -0.91 -3.54
CA PRO A 103 -14.12 -2.33 -3.28
C PRO A 103 -13.07 -3.17 -3.99
N LEU A 104 -12.53 -4.15 -3.30
CA LEU A 104 -11.56 -5.06 -3.87
C LEU A 104 -12.24 -6.36 -4.26
N ASP A 105 -11.75 -6.93 -5.37
CA ASP A 105 -12.32 -8.13 -5.91
C ASP A 105 -11.66 -9.36 -5.31
N LEU A 106 -11.69 -9.45 -4.01
CA LEU A 106 -10.98 -10.51 -3.29
C LEU A 106 -11.67 -11.84 -3.32
N LYS A 107 -13.01 -11.83 -3.57
CA LYS A 107 -13.73 -13.06 -3.60
C LYS A 107 -13.72 -13.74 -4.86
N GLU A 108 -13.31 -13.13 -5.89
CA GLU A 108 -13.35 -13.63 -7.15
C GLU A 108 -12.58 -14.73 -7.43
N THR A 109 -11.93 -15.10 -6.74
CA THR A 109 -11.15 -16.14 -7.09
C THR A 109 -11.76 -17.19 -7.76
N PRO A 110 -11.76 -17.39 -8.16
CA PRO A 110 -12.23 -18.08 -8.69
C PRO A 110 -12.67 -18.90 -9.15
N HIS A 111 -12.64 -18.43 -9.29
CA HIS A 111 -13.08 -18.83 -9.69
C HIS A 111 -13.01 -19.60 -10.07
N ALA A 112 -12.75 -19.50 -9.87
CA ALA A 112 -12.84 -20.07 -10.03
C ALA A 112 -13.43 -20.78 -10.07
N THR A 113 -13.75 -20.94 -10.11
CA THR A 113 -14.40 -21.63 -10.13
C THR A 113 -14.81 -22.03 -10.56
N PRO A 114 -15.05 -22.61 -10.61
CA PRO A 114 -15.55 -23.26 -10.96
C PRO A 114 -16.01 -23.68 -11.31
#